data_9c7586da68288c06a1c5edd0372b89d8
#
_entry.id   9c7586da68288c06a1c5edd0372b89d8
#
_cell.length_a   1.000
_cell.length_b   1.000
_cell.length_c   1.000
_cell.angle_alpha   90.00
_cell.angle_beta   90.00
_cell.angle_gamma   90.00
#
_symmetry.space_group_name_H-M   'P 1'
#
loop_
_entity.id
_entity.type
_entity.pdbx_description
1 polymer ?
#
loop_
_entity_poly.entity_id
_entity_poly.type
_entity_poly.pdbx_seq_one_letter_code
_entity_poly.pdbx_strand_id
1 'polypeptide(L)'
;NIPSHYSYAKYNNGRLMSYKGNYPYPTNYDHVQEGHLLDKSREVSRDNGYVHFMNIVNEDEMIVISRPRRGGLVYFTSFSYLCLALSGIMSIFSRSRYKKKVFKSNYFRTRINTILSTSSFLILISMTVISIVFVYKRNEENMYNLMSSRITTIQALVERHTKNVRSWQSLNTQEFTATLENIGNTTKSDITLYTPSGKVFLSTTPEVFERMVIGSRIDEDAYYNIKDRYQRYFIHRERIADFDYWALYAPIFNDRGQIVAIAEVPYTDRNFDFRREAFFHAALIINLFLLLLIGSLLFSTREVNALFSPLI
;
A
#
# COMPACT_ATOMS: atom_id res chain seq x y z
N ASN A 1 6.86 18.46 7.06
CA ASN A 1 6.48 17.06 6.76
C ASN A 1 6.12 16.96 5.28
N ILE A 2 6.98 16.31 4.50
CA ILE A 2 6.71 16.04 3.08
C ILE A 2 5.83 14.77 3.02
N PRO A 3 4.71 14.78 2.28
CA PRO A 3 3.84 13.62 2.16
C PRO A 3 4.59 12.39 1.64
N SER A 4 4.24 11.20 2.11
CA SER A 4 4.95 9.93 1.84
C SER A 4 5.03 9.53 0.35
N HIS A 5 4.22 10.13 -0.51
CA HIS A 5 4.20 9.88 -1.95
C HIS A 5 5.12 10.82 -2.76
N TYR A 6 5.85 11.72 -2.10
CA TYR A 6 6.88 12.54 -2.72
C TYR A 6 8.25 12.00 -2.39
N SER A 7 9.14 12.05 -3.36
CA SER A 7 10.58 11.85 -3.19
C SER A 7 11.28 13.19 -3.32
N TYR A 8 12.36 13.41 -2.63
CA TYR A 8 13.18 14.60 -2.82
C TYR A 8 14.65 14.26 -2.79
N ALA A 9 15.44 15.04 -3.49
CA ALA A 9 16.90 15.03 -3.44
C ALA A 9 17.43 16.45 -3.33
N LYS A 10 18.52 16.62 -2.59
CA LYS A 10 19.30 17.85 -2.49
C LYS A 10 20.66 17.59 -3.11
N TYR A 11 21.02 18.40 -4.08
CA TYR A 11 22.30 18.39 -4.75
C TYR A 11 23.11 19.63 -4.36
N ASN A 12 24.42 19.47 -4.26
CA ASN A 12 25.37 20.56 -4.11
C ASN A 12 26.51 20.33 -5.11
N ASN A 13 26.79 21.33 -5.94
CA ASN A 13 27.75 21.22 -7.06
C ASN A 13 27.52 19.94 -7.92
N GLY A 14 26.26 19.65 -8.23
CA GLY A 14 25.88 18.47 -9.00
C GLY A 14 25.95 17.12 -8.27
N ARG A 15 26.47 17.08 -7.04
CA ARG A 15 26.58 15.85 -6.25
C ARG A 15 25.40 15.69 -5.29
N LEU A 16 24.85 14.48 -5.22
CA LEU A 16 23.76 14.13 -4.32
C LEU A 16 24.22 14.19 -2.85
N MET A 17 23.65 15.11 -2.08
CA MET A 17 23.95 15.29 -0.65
C MET A 17 22.98 14.53 0.24
N SER A 18 21.71 14.58 -0.07
CA SER A 18 20.68 13.87 0.69
C SER A 18 19.49 13.56 -0.20
N TYR A 19 18.84 12.43 0.07
CA TYR A 19 17.61 12.05 -0.62
C TYR A 19 16.66 11.31 0.31
N LYS A 20 15.37 11.33 -0.05
CA LYS A 20 14.34 10.54 0.64
C LYS A 20 13.22 10.20 -0.34
N GLY A 21 12.67 8.99 -0.22
CA GLY A 21 11.57 8.49 -1.04
C GLY A 21 12.00 7.37 -1.98
N ASN A 22 11.09 6.97 -2.89
CA ASN A 22 11.23 5.77 -3.72
C ASN A 22 11.84 6.02 -5.10
N TYR A 23 12.08 7.27 -5.47
CA TYR A 23 12.72 7.57 -6.75
C TYR A 23 14.24 7.37 -6.66
N PRO A 24 14.86 6.60 -7.57
CA PRO A 24 16.30 6.37 -7.60
C PRO A 24 17.02 7.59 -8.20
N TYR A 25 17.38 8.53 -7.36
CA TYR A 25 18.10 9.73 -7.78
C TYR A 25 19.54 9.38 -8.21
N PRO A 26 20.03 9.92 -9.32
CA PRO A 26 21.42 9.75 -9.73
C PRO A 26 22.35 10.39 -8.69
N THR A 27 23.51 9.78 -8.46
CA THR A 27 24.52 10.29 -7.52
C THR A 27 25.19 11.56 -8.00
N ASN A 28 25.23 11.74 -9.32
CA ASN A 28 25.75 12.94 -9.96
C ASN A 28 24.69 13.49 -10.92
N TYR A 29 24.35 14.73 -10.76
CA TYR A 29 23.45 15.42 -11.66
C TYR A 29 24.31 16.23 -12.63
N ASP A 30 24.70 15.61 -13.75
CA ASP A 30 25.41 16.33 -14.80
C ASP A 30 24.46 17.34 -15.44
N HIS A 31 24.85 18.59 -15.42
CA HIS A 31 24.22 19.71 -16.14
C HIS A 31 24.32 19.57 -17.66
N VAL A 32 24.26 18.35 -18.19
CA VAL A 32 24.29 18.08 -19.61
C VAL A 32 22.91 18.17 -20.22
N GLN A 33 22.33 19.32 -20.13
CA GLN A 33 21.51 19.87 -21.19
C GLN A 33 21.70 21.40 -21.16
N GLU A 34 22.91 21.79 -21.47
CA GLU A 34 23.27 23.12 -21.90
C GLU A 34 22.39 23.52 -23.07
N GLY A 35 21.56 24.49 -22.88
CA GLY A 35 20.88 25.16 -23.98
C GLY A 35 19.66 25.98 -23.62
N HIS A 36 19.03 25.76 -22.47
CA HIS A 36 17.79 26.45 -22.12
C HIS A 36 17.67 26.98 -20.68
N LEU A 37 18.79 27.15 -19.98
CA LEU A 37 18.81 27.39 -18.53
C LEU A 37 19.06 28.84 -18.09
N LEU A 38 18.73 29.83 -18.87
CA LEU A 38 19.03 31.21 -18.45
C LEU A 38 17.84 31.98 -17.89
N ASP A 39 16.62 31.43 -17.75
CA ASP A 39 15.51 32.27 -17.23
C ASP A 39 14.40 31.57 -16.43
N LYS A 40 14.56 30.38 -15.85
CA LYS A 40 13.49 29.81 -15.01
C LYS A 40 14.03 29.12 -13.76
N SER A 41 13.86 29.76 -12.62
CA SER A 41 14.08 29.22 -11.28
C SER A 41 13.23 27.96 -10.94
N ARG A 42 12.43 27.44 -11.88
CA ARG A 42 11.59 26.26 -11.71
C ARG A 42 11.46 25.52 -13.04
N GLU A 43 12.04 24.34 -13.09
CA GLU A 43 11.88 23.46 -14.26
C GLU A 43 11.02 22.25 -13.90
N VAL A 44 10.15 21.84 -14.80
CA VAL A 44 9.34 20.63 -14.67
C VAL A 44 9.77 19.63 -15.73
N SER A 45 10.52 18.60 -15.30
CA SER A 45 10.90 17.49 -16.18
C SER A 45 10.00 16.28 -15.97
N ARG A 46 9.89 15.43 -16.99
CA ARG A 46 9.11 14.18 -16.95
C ARG A 46 9.99 13.04 -17.40
N ASP A 47 10.32 12.17 -16.48
CA ASP A 47 11.14 11.00 -16.75
C ASP A 47 10.68 9.78 -15.96
N ASN A 48 10.83 8.58 -16.56
CA ASN A 48 10.59 7.28 -15.91
C ASN A 48 9.30 7.15 -15.09
N GLY A 49 8.21 7.77 -15.55
CA GLY A 49 6.92 7.71 -14.85
C GLY A 49 6.80 8.67 -13.65
N TYR A 50 7.76 9.57 -13.48
CA TYR A 50 7.74 10.63 -12.47
C TYR A 50 7.67 12.01 -13.10
N VAL A 51 7.19 12.96 -12.32
CA VAL A 51 7.23 14.39 -12.63
C VAL A 51 8.16 15.01 -11.60
N HIS A 52 9.21 15.65 -12.09
CA HIS A 52 10.24 16.29 -11.30
C HIS A 52 10.05 17.81 -11.30
N PHE A 53 10.10 18.40 -10.13
CA PHE A 53 10.16 19.82 -9.92
C PHE A 53 11.57 20.13 -9.44
N MET A 54 12.30 20.88 -10.23
CA MET A 54 13.64 21.34 -9.88
C MET A 54 13.55 22.78 -9.44
N ASN A 55 14.18 23.09 -8.31
CA ASN A 55 14.29 24.43 -7.77
C ASN A 55 15.75 24.69 -7.45
N ILE A 56 16.34 25.65 -8.15
CA ILE A 56 17.70 26.11 -7.90
C ILE A 56 17.62 27.11 -6.75
N VAL A 57 18.25 26.76 -5.64
CA VAL A 57 18.26 27.61 -4.43
C VAL A 57 19.38 28.62 -4.53
N ASN A 58 20.58 28.20 -4.95
CA ASN A 58 21.77 28.99 -5.20
C ASN A 58 22.54 28.45 -6.39
N GLU A 59 23.62 29.08 -6.83
CA GLU A 59 24.46 28.61 -7.94
C GLU A 59 24.94 27.17 -7.74
N ASP A 60 25.16 26.76 -6.50
CA ASP A 60 25.70 25.45 -6.13
C ASP A 60 24.63 24.48 -5.59
N GLU A 61 23.45 24.97 -5.18
CA GLU A 61 22.42 24.16 -4.52
C GLU A 61 21.15 24.02 -5.35
N MET A 62 20.76 22.75 -5.59
CA MET A 62 19.52 22.41 -6.28
C MET A 62 18.70 21.40 -5.46
N ILE A 63 17.41 21.63 -5.40
CA ILE A 63 16.45 20.71 -4.80
C ILE A 63 15.55 20.15 -5.89
N VAL A 64 15.48 18.82 -5.99
CA VAL A 64 14.60 18.10 -6.90
C VAL A 64 13.50 17.42 -6.08
N ILE A 65 12.26 17.73 -6.38
CA ILE A 65 11.10 17.06 -5.79
C ILE A 65 10.42 16.25 -6.88
N SER A 66 10.27 14.96 -6.64
CA SER A 66 9.72 14.01 -7.61
C SER A 66 8.43 13.41 -7.07
N ARG A 67 7.43 13.36 -7.93
CA ARG A 67 6.19 12.64 -7.63
C ARG A 67 5.88 11.63 -8.74
N PRO A 68 5.33 10.45 -8.42
CA PRO A 68 4.89 9.53 -9.45
C PRO A 68 3.81 10.18 -10.31
N ARG A 69 3.93 10.03 -11.61
CA ARG A 69 2.93 10.50 -12.58
C ARG A 69 1.64 9.74 -12.34
N ARG A 70 0.57 10.47 -12.09
CA ARG A 70 -0.76 9.87 -12.07
C ARG A 70 -1.09 9.43 -13.49
N GLY A 71 -1.19 8.13 -13.72
CA GLY A 71 -1.63 7.58 -15.01
C GLY A 71 -2.99 8.12 -15.38
N GLY A 72 -3.31 8.23 -16.68
CA GLY A 72 -4.61 8.68 -17.17
C GLY A 72 -5.80 7.92 -16.59
N LEU A 73 -5.59 6.66 -16.20
CA LEU A 73 -6.56 5.82 -15.52
C LEU A 73 -7.10 6.43 -14.20
N VAL A 74 -6.30 7.22 -13.47
CA VAL A 74 -6.77 7.88 -12.24
C VAL A 74 -7.82 8.95 -12.54
N TYR A 75 -7.72 9.63 -13.67
CA TYR A 75 -8.74 10.60 -14.12
C TYR A 75 -10.00 9.88 -14.59
N PHE A 76 -9.87 8.74 -15.26
CA PHE A 76 -10.99 7.88 -15.63
C PHE A 76 -11.75 7.35 -14.41
N THR A 77 -11.06 7.03 -13.31
CA THR A 77 -11.72 6.56 -12.07
C THR A 77 -12.64 7.64 -11.50
N SER A 78 -12.18 8.88 -11.42
CA SER A 78 -12.98 9.99 -10.91
C SER A 78 -14.18 10.28 -11.81
N PHE A 79 -13.99 10.21 -13.13
CA PHE A 79 -15.05 10.37 -14.12
C PHE A 79 -16.13 9.29 -13.99
N SER A 80 -15.74 8.04 -13.75
CA SER A 80 -16.67 6.92 -13.59
C SER A 80 -17.56 7.05 -12.38
N TYR A 81 -17.02 7.46 -11.25
CA TYR A 81 -17.81 7.74 -10.05
C TYR A 81 -18.81 8.88 -10.28
N LEU A 82 -18.40 9.92 -11.00
CA LEU A 82 -19.26 11.03 -11.36
C LEU A 82 -20.39 10.58 -12.30
N CYS A 83 -20.09 9.76 -13.30
CA CYS A 83 -21.10 9.20 -14.21
C CYS A 83 -22.09 8.31 -13.48
N LEU A 84 -21.61 7.50 -12.53
CA LEU A 84 -22.45 6.61 -11.73
C LEU A 84 -23.37 7.42 -10.80
N ALA A 85 -22.87 8.46 -10.16
CA ALA A 85 -23.67 9.38 -9.36
C ALA A 85 -24.73 10.09 -10.19
N LEU A 86 -24.36 10.63 -11.36
CA LEU A 86 -25.29 11.30 -12.28
C LEU A 86 -26.34 10.33 -12.80
N SER A 87 -25.99 9.10 -13.19
CA SER A 87 -26.95 8.10 -13.66
C SER A 87 -27.91 7.67 -12.55
N GLY A 88 -27.45 7.55 -11.31
CA GLY A 88 -28.29 7.29 -10.14
C GLY A 88 -29.28 8.43 -9.88
N ILE A 89 -28.80 9.68 -9.90
CA ILE A 89 -29.63 10.87 -9.77
C ILE A 89 -30.67 10.94 -10.89
N MET A 90 -30.26 10.77 -12.15
CA MET A 90 -31.20 10.77 -13.30
C MET A 90 -32.24 9.64 -13.18
N SER A 91 -31.86 8.47 -12.71
CA SER A 91 -32.79 7.33 -12.49
C SER A 91 -33.84 7.68 -11.43
N ILE A 92 -33.45 8.33 -10.33
CA ILE A 92 -34.37 8.78 -9.27
C ILE A 92 -35.32 9.87 -9.79
N PHE A 93 -34.79 10.87 -10.52
CA PHE A 93 -35.59 11.95 -11.09
C PHE A 93 -36.53 11.46 -12.21
N SER A 94 -36.07 10.53 -13.05
CA SER A 94 -36.88 9.92 -14.08
C SER A 94 -38.07 9.15 -13.47
N ARG A 95 -37.82 8.39 -12.38
CA ARG A 95 -38.88 7.66 -11.67
C ARG A 95 -39.92 8.59 -11.04
N SER A 96 -39.51 9.79 -10.58
CA SER A 96 -40.42 10.80 -10.03
C SER A 96 -41.31 11.47 -11.09
N ARG A 97 -40.75 11.72 -12.27
CA ARG A 97 -41.52 12.36 -13.38
C ARG A 97 -42.44 11.40 -14.15
N TYR A 98 -42.12 10.10 -14.16
CA TYR A 98 -42.88 9.07 -14.91
C TYR A 98 -44.22 8.71 -14.27
N LYS A 99 -44.49 9.08 -13.01
CA LYS A 99 -45.79 8.85 -12.37
C LYS A 99 -46.94 9.69 -13.00
N LYS A 100 -46.64 10.65 -13.90
CA LYS A 100 -47.65 11.61 -14.39
C LYS A 100 -48.13 11.44 -15.82
N LYS A 101 -47.54 10.60 -16.69
CA LYS A 101 -48.00 10.40 -18.06
C LYS A 101 -47.73 8.97 -18.57
N VAL A 102 -48.63 8.04 -18.36
CA VAL A 102 -48.58 6.74 -18.97
C VAL A 102 -49.49 6.70 -20.16
N PHE A 103 -48.97 6.88 -21.36
CA PHE A 103 -49.60 6.50 -22.61
C PHE A 103 -49.42 4.98 -22.80
N LYS A 104 -50.50 4.27 -23.08
CA LYS A 104 -50.63 2.79 -23.02
C LYS A 104 -49.69 2.00 -23.94
N SER A 105 -49.17 2.58 -25.01
CA SER A 105 -48.34 1.90 -26.02
C SER A 105 -46.86 1.68 -25.61
N ASN A 106 -46.29 2.53 -24.76
CA ASN A 106 -44.88 2.44 -24.39
C ASN A 106 -44.61 1.70 -23.04
N TYR A 107 -45.66 1.15 -22.43
CA TYR A 107 -45.58 0.56 -21.10
C TYR A 107 -44.68 -0.70 -21.08
N PHE A 108 -44.79 -1.55 -22.07
CA PHE A 108 -44.04 -2.80 -22.17
C PHE A 108 -42.53 -2.53 -22.39
N ARG A 109 -42.18 -1.64 -23.29
CA ARG A 109 -40.82 -1.24 -23.61
C ARG A 109 -40.14 -0.59 -22.37
N THR A 110 -40.84 0.31 -21.69
CA THR A 110 -40.34 0.95 -20.48
C THR A 110 -40.12 -0.03 -19.34
N ARG A 111 -41.03 -1.01 -19.18
CA ARG A 111 -40.94 -2.06 -18.15
C ARG A 111 -39.74 -2.99 -18.39
N ILE A 112 -39.50 -3.42 -19.62
CA ILE A 112 -38.33 -4.23 -19.97
C ILE A 112 -37.05 -3.47 -19.71
N ASN A 113 -36.93 -2.22 -20.19
CA ASN A 113 -35.74 -1.40 -19.98
C ASN A 113 -35.49 -1.14 -18.47
N THR A 114 -36.55 -0.93 -17.69
CA THR A 114 -36.40 -0.74 -16.22
C THR A 114 -35.92 -2.00 -15.54
N ILE A 115 -36.45 -3.18 -15.91
CA ILE A 115 -36.01 -4.47 -15.34
C ILE A 115 -34.55 -4.74 -15.72
N LEU A 116 -34.18 -4.57 -17.00
CA LEU A 116 -32.81 -4.73 -17.47
C LEU A 116 -31.84 -3.79 -16.76
N SER A 117 -32.20 -2.52 -16.67
CA SER A 117 -31.35 -1.53 -15.96
C SER A 117 -31.20 -1.83 -14.47
N THR A 118 -32.29 -2.25 -13.81
CA THR A 118 -32.26 -2.58 -12.37
C THR A 118 -31.46 -3.85 -12.10
N SER A 119 -31.65 -4.90 -12.93
CA SER A 119 -30.88 -6.13 -12.79
C SER A 119 -29.40 -5.92 -13.05
N SER A 120 -29.07 -5.14 -14.09
CA SER A 120 -27.68 -4.76 -14.40
C SER A 120 -27.03 -3.98 -13.26
N PHE A 121 -27.76 -3.06 -12.63
CA PHE A 121 -27.27 -2.29 -11.48
C PHE A 121 -27.03 -3.18 -10.25
N LEU A 122 -27.89 -4.16 -9.98
CA LEU A 122 -27.70 -5.12 -8.90
C LEU A 122 -26.48 -6.02 -9.14
N ILE A 123 -26.29 -6.47 -10.38
CA ILE A 123 -25.11 -7.26 -10.76
C ILE A 123 -23.83 -6.45 -10.55
N LEU A 124 -23.84 -5.18 -10.95
CA LEU A 124 -22.70 -4.28 -10.73
C LEU A 124 -22.34 -4.15 -9.26
N ILE A 125 -23.33 -3.87 -8.42
CA ILE A 125 -23.09 -3.72 -6.99
C ILE A 125 -22.53 -5.02 -6.40
N SER A 126 -23.15 -6.16 -6.72
CA SER A 126 -22.68 -7.44 -6.20
C SER A 126 -21.26 -7.78 -6.66
N MET A 127 -20.93 -7.53 -7.93
CA MET A 127 -19.60 -7.77 -8.47
C MET A 127 -18.55 -6.84 -7.87
N THR A 128 -18.92 -5.58 -7.62
CA THR A 128 -18.02 -4.61 -6.95
C THR A 128 -17.74 -5.04 -5.51
N VAL A 129 -18.77 -5.45 -4.76
CA VAL A 129 -18.60 -5.92 -3.37
C VAL A 129 -17.72 -7.17 -3.33
N ILE A 130 -18.00 -8.17 -4.18
CA ILE A 130 -17.22 -9.41 -4.27
C ILE A 130 -15.74 -9.08 -4.61
N SER A 131 -15.51 -8.18 -5.55
CA SER A 131 -14.15 -7.78 -5.93
C SER A 131 -13.41 -7.09 -4.79
N ILE A 132 -14.05 -6.18 -4.06
CA ILE A 132 -13.44 -5.52 -2.91
C ILE A 132 -13.06 -6.54 -1.82
N VAL A 133 -13.96 -7.48 -1.51
CA VAL A 133 -13.70 -8.54 -0.54
C VAL A 133 -12.55 -9.44 -1.01
N PHE A 134 -12.51 -9.79 -2.29
CA PHE A 134 -11.43 -10.60 -2.87
C PHE A 134 -10.08 -9.89 -2.80
N VAL A 135 -10.02 -8.62 -3.19
CA VAL A 135 -8.79 -7.81 -3.10
C VAL A 135 -8.34 -7.68 -1.65
N TYR A 136 -9.27 -7.46 -0.72
CA TYR A 136 -8.97 -7.39 0.70
C TYR A 136 -8.31 -8.68 1.20
N LYS A 137 -8.94 -9.82 0.95
CA LYS A 137 -8.45 -11.13 1.41
C LYS A 137 -7.10 -11.48 0.78
N ARG A 138 -6.95 -11.28 -0.52
CA ARG A 138 -5.69 -11.52 -1.23
C ARG A 138 -4.56 -10.64 -0.70
N ASN A 139 -4.87 -9.39 -0.38
CA ASN A 139 -3.88 -8.47 0.18
C ASN A 139 -3.44 -8.89 1.58
N GLU A 140 -4.36 -9.31 2.43
CA GLU A 140 -4.06 -9.83 3.76
C GLU A 140 -3.14 -11.06 3.68
N GLU A 141 -3.42 -12.00 2.78
CA GLU A 141 -2.56 -13.17 2.54
C GLU A 141 -1.17 -12.77 2.03
N ASN A 142 -1.08 -11.84 1.09
CA ASN A 142 0.19 -11.35 0.56
C ASN A 142 1.02 -10.64 1.65
N MET A 143 0.37 -9.82 2.48
CA MET A 143 1.00 -9.16 3.61
C MET A 143 1.54 -10.15 4.63
N TYR A 144 0.74 -11.15 4.99
CA TYR A 144 1.17 -12.20 5.90
C TYR A 144 2.38 -12.98 5.35
N ASN A 145 2.37 -13.35 4.08
CA ASN A 145 3.48 -14.03 3.41
C ASN A 145 4.75 -13.16 3.37
N LEU A 146 4.60 -11.86 3.12
CA LEU A 146 5.71 -10.92 3.14
C LEU A 146 6.32 -10.79 4.54
N MET A 147 5.48 -10.65 5.54
CA MET A 147 5.90 -10.54 6.94
C MET A 147 6.58 -11.83 7.42
N SER A 148 5.99 -12.99 7.13
CA SER A 148 6.57 -14.29 7.51
C SER A 148 7.92 -14.55 6.83
N SER A 149 8.06 -14.19 5.55
CA SER A 149 9.33 -14.26 4.82
C SER A 149 10.37 -13.32 5.44
N ARG A 150 9.97 -12.11 5.84
CA ARG A 150 10.87 -11.14 6.45
C ARG A 150 11.40 -11.62 7.79
N ILE A 151 10.53 -12.05 8.70
CA ILE A 151 10.97 -12.52 10.02
C ILE A 151 11.84 -13.77 9.94
N THR A 152 11.50 -14.71 9.04
CA THR A 152 12.32 -15.92 8.86
C THR A 152 13.69 -15.61 8.24
N THR A 153 13.78 -14.60 7.39
CA THR A 153 15.07 -14.14 6.85
C THR A 153 15.94 -13.53 7.95
N ILE A 154 15.35 -12.64 8.76
CA ILE A 154 16.06 -12.02 9.89
C ILE A 154 16.47 -13.07 10.91
N GLN A 155 15.58 -14.02 11.25
CA GLN A 155 15.88 -15.16 12.09
C GLN A 155 17.14 -15.92 11.59
N ALA A 156 17.16 -16.30 10.31
CA ALA A 156 18.29 -17.03 9.73
C ALA A 156 19.59 -16.22 9.73
N LEU A 157 19.53 -14.90 9.53
CA LEU A 157 20.70 -14.02 9.59
C LEU A 157 21.25 -13.93 11.02
N VAL A 158 20.39 -13.76 12.02
CA VAL A 158 20.79 -13.72 13.42
C VAL A 158 21.32 -15.09 13.88
N GLU A 159 20.65 -16.20 13.55
CA GLU A 159 21.06 -17.57 13.89
C GLU A 159 22.43 -17.93 13.35
N ARG A 160 22.84 -17.37 12.20
CA ARG A 160 24.19 -17.57 11.68
C ARG A 160 25.27 -17.13 12.66
N HIS A 161 25.00 -16.10 13.46
CA HIS A 161 25.93 -15.54 14.45
C HIS A 161 25.73 -16.12 15.85
N THR A 162 24.63 -16.86 16.09
CA THR A 162 24.32 -17.44 17.40
C THR A 162 24.59 -18.96 17.50
N LYS A 163 25.10 -19.59 16.45
CA LYS A 163 25.31 -21.05 16.40
C LYS A 163 26.09 -21.60 17.61
N ASN A 164 27.20 -20.96 17.98
CA ASN A 164 28.08 -21.39 19.04
C ASN A 164 27.73 -20.82 20.42
N VAL A 165 26.62 -20.06 20.49
CA VAL A 165 26.21 -19.35 21.70
C VAL A 165 25.47 -20.29 22.65
N ARG A 166 25.90 -20.35 23.92
CA ARG A 166 25.24 -21.16 24.93
C ARG A 166 24.15 -20.43 25.70
N SER A 167 24.27 -19.13 25.79
CA SER A 167 23.38 -18.31 26.62
C SER A 167 23.30 -16.88 26.04
N TRP A 168 22.14 -16.21 26.21
CA TRP A 168 21.90 -14.84 25.76
C TRP A 168 22.92 -13.82 26.33
N GLN A 169 23.51 -14.10 27.53
CA GLN A 169 24.51 -13.21 28.13
C GLN A 169 25.74 -13.03 27.24
N SER A 170 26.11 -14.06 26.49
CA SER A 170 27.25 -13.98 25.56
C SER A 170 26.95 -13.23 24.29
N LEU A 171 25.68 -12.89 24.03
CA LEU A 171 25.25 -12.02 22.93
C LEU A 171 25.27 -10.53 23.32
N ASN A 172 25.31 -10.22 24.60
CA ASN A 172 25.34 -8.82 25.06
C ASN A 172 26.75 -8.23 24.95
N THR A 173 27.28 -8.18 23.74
CA THR A 173 28.61 -7.67 23.41
C THR A 173 28.51 -6.56 22.37
N GLN A 174 29.47 -5.63 22.38
CA GLN A 174 29.48 -4.53 21.40
C GLN A 174 29.62 -5.05 19.96
N GLU A 175 30.34 -6.14 19.76
CA GLU A 175 30.51 -6.79 18.45
C GLU A 175 29.18 -7.34 17.92
N PHE A 176 28.39 -7.98 18.77
CA PHE A 176 27.08 -8.50 18.36
C PHE A 176 26.06 -7.37 18.16
N THR A 177 26.16 -6.29 18.93
CA THR A 177 25.33 -5.08 18.70
C THR A 177 25.59 -4.50 17.31
N ALA A 178 26.86 -4.33 16.94
CA ALA A 178 27.22 -3.85 15.59
C ALA A 178 26.74 -4.83 14.49
N THR A 179 26.79 -6.11 14.75
CA THR A 179 26.26 -7.14 13.82
C THR A 179 24.75 -7.02 13.68
N LEU A 180 24.02 -6.84 14.77
CA LEU A 180 22.55 -6.67 14.74
C LEU A 180 22.15 -5.38 14.01
N GLU A 181 22.85 -4.29 14.24
CA GLU A 181 22.66 -3.04 13.51
C GLU A 181 22.92 -3.20 12.00
N ASN A 182 23.96 -3.94 11.62
CA ASN A 182 24.23 -4.23 10.20
C ASN A 182 23.12 -5.06 9.56
N ILE A 183 22.60 -6.08 10.29
CA ILE A 183 21.44 -6.86 9.82
C ILE A 183 20.22 -5.96 9.69
N GLY A 184 19.94 -5.10 10.67
CA GLY A 184 18.85 -4.14 10.65
C GLY A 184 18.92 -3.20 9.47
N ASN A 185 20.10 -2.61 9.21
CA ASN A 185 20.34 -1.72 8.08
C ASN A 185 20.18 -2.43 6.74
N THR A 186 20.70 -3.65 6.61
CA THR A 186 20.60 -4.46 5.38
C THR A 186 19.17 -4.87 5.09
N THR A 187 18.40 -5.26 6.11
CA THR A 187 17.01 -5.68 5.97
C THR A 187 16.03 -4.50 6.04
N LYS A 188 16.52 -3.28 6.32
CA LYS A 188 15.72 -2.06 6.57
C LYS A 188 14.62 -2.33 7.60
N SER A 189 15.01 -2.95 8.70
CA SER A 189 14.11 -3.35 9.76
C SER A 189 14.73 -3.04 11.11
N ASP A 190 13.93 -2.51 12.02
CA ASP A 190 14.32 -2.44 13.42
C ASP A 190 14.22 -3.84 14.02
N ILE A 191 15.19 -4.23 14.83
CA ILE A 191 15.26 -5.55 15.43
C ILE A 191 15.45 -5.40 16.94
N THR A 192 14.56 -6.02 17.69
CA THR A 192 14.68 -6.11 19.15
C THR A 192 14.85 -7.56 19.56
N LEU A 193 15.78 -7.83 20.46
CA LEU A 193 16.03 -9.16 21.01
C LEU A 193 15.62 -9.20 22.47
N TYR A 194 14.82 -10.20 22.78
CA TYR A 194 14.40 -10.54 24.14
C TYR A 194 15.14 -11.77 24.65
N THR A 195 15.40 -11.79 25.93
CA THR A 195 15.88 -13.00 26.61
C THR A 195 14.86 -14.13 26.49
N PRO A 196 15.24 -15.39 26.70
CA PRO A 196 14.29 -16.50 26.80
C PRO A 196 13.22 -16.33 27.90
N SER A 197 13.40 -15.40 28.83
CA SER A 197 12.41 -15.02 29.85
C SER A 197 11.54 -13.80 29.45
N GLY A 198 11.68 -13.30 28.21
CA GLY A 198 10.86 -12.23 27.67
C GLY A 198 11.26 -10.81 28.06
N LYS A 199 12.50 -10.58 28.54
CA LYS A 199 13.01 -9.23 28.85
C LYS A 199 13.89 -8.74 27.69
N VAL A 200 13.70 -7.49 27.27
CA VAL A 200 14.58 -6.83 26.27
C VAL A 200 16.02 -6.82 26.78
N PHE A 201 16.97 -7.18 25.94
CA PHE A 201 18.40 -7.04 26.24
C PHE A 201 19.19 -6.34 25.15
N LEU A 202 18.69 -6.31 23.90
CA LEU A 202 19.36 -5.64 22.79
C LEU A 202 18.32 -5.12 21.79
N SER A 203 18.53 -3.94 21.25
CA SER A 203 17.68 -3.36 20.19
C SER A 203 18.50 -2.46 19.29
N THR A 204 18.13 -2.42 17.97
CA THR A 204 18.69 -1.45 17.01
C THR A 204 18.14 -0.05 17.24
N THR A 205 17.07 0.10 18.03
CA THR A 205 16.44 1.38 18.42
C THR A 205 16.24 1.45 19.93
N PRO A 206 17.34 1.52 20.71
CA PRO A 206 17.27 1.50 22.19
C PRO A 206 16.47 2.67 22.76
N GLU A 207 16.43 3.80 22.07
CA GLU A 207 15.74 5.04 22.52
C GLU A 207 14.24 4.82 22.76
N VAL A 208 13.62 3.87 22.08
CA VAL A 208 12.18 3.57 22.23
C VAL A 208 11.91 2.96 23.61
N PHE A 209 12.83 2.18 24.13
CA PHE A 209 12.76 1.54 25.46
C PHE A 209 13.23 2.48 26.56
N GLU A 210 14.30 3.26 26.32
CA GLU A 210 14.83 4.23 27.25
C GLU A 210 13.83 5.35 27.56
N ARG A 211 13.06 5.77 26.57
CA ARG A 211 11.98 6.76 26.71
C ARG A 211 10.66 6.18 27.20
N MET A 212 10.64 4.90 27.56
CA MET A 212 9.43 4.18 28.02
C MET A 212 8.24 4.28 27.05
N VAL A 213 8.51 4.38 25.75
CA VAL A 213 7.46 4.38 24.72
C VAL A 213 6.88 2.98 24.56
N ILE A 214 7.73 1.95 24.70
CA ILE A 214 7.37 0.53 24.70
C ILE A 214 7.85 -0.09 26.00
N GLY A 215 7.11 -1.08 26.51
CA GLY A 215 7.50 -1.86 27.68
C GLY A 215 8.77 -2.67 27.45
N SER A 216 9.55 -2.92 28.49
CA SER A 216 10.80 -3.71 28.42
C SER A 216 10.56 -5.24 28.39
N ARG A 217 9.32 -5.68 28.25
CA ARG A 217 8.93 -7.09 28.17
C ARG A 217 8.21 -7.35 26.84
N ILE A 218 8.44 -8.56 26.33
CA ILE A 218 7.72 -9.09 25.18
C ILE A 218 6.22 -9.16 25.48
N ASP A 219 5.41 -9.02 24.46
CA ASP A 219 3.98 -9.24 24.54
C ASP A 219 3.63 -10.64 25.04
N GLU A 220 2.59 -10.75 25.86
CA GLU A 220 2.20 -12.00 26.53
C GLU A 220 1.76 -13.07 25.53
N ASP A 221 0.97 -12.70 24.52
CA ASP A 221 0.51 -13.61 23.46
C ASP A 221 1.69 -14.10 22.62
N ALA A 222 2.62 -13.20 22.27
CA ALA A 222 3.83 -13.53 21.52
C ALA A 222 4.70 -14.51 22.32
N TYR A 223 4.92 -14.24 23.61
CA TYR A 223 5.69 -15.13 24.48
C TYR A 223 5.08 -16.53 24.55
N TYR A 224 3.78 -16.62 24.80
CA TYR A 224 3.05 -17.88 24.90
C TYR A 224 3.12 -18.68 23.58
N ASN A 225 2.89 -18.03 22.45
CA ASN A 225 2.91 -18.70 21.16
C ASN A 225 4.30 -19.19 20.76
N ILE A 226 5.36 -18.41 21.06
CA ILE A 226 6.74 -18.81 20.73
C ILE A 226 7.27 -19.87 21.68
N LYS A 227 7.08 -19.70 23.01
CA LYS A 227 7.74 -20.54 24.00
C LYS A 227 6.94 -21.77 24.40
N ASP A 228 5.62 -21.63 24.58
CA ASP A 228 4.78 -22.72 25.09
C ASP A 228 4.15 -23.52 23.96
N ARG A 229 3.78 -22.85 22.85
CA ARG A 229 3.25 -23.50 21.66
C ARG A 229 4.31 -23.88 20.63
N TYR A 230 5.55 -23.46 20.80
CA TYR A 230 6.69 -23.74 19.90
C TYR A 230 6.45 -23.31 18.47
N GLN A 231 5.74 -22.19 18.27
CA GLN A 231 5.50 -21.68 16.92
C GLN A 231 6.82 -21.18 16.33
N ARG A 232 6.98 -21.44 15.03
CA ARG A 232 8.18 -21.02 14.28
C ARG A 232 8.31 -19.50 14.18
N TYR A 233 7.18 -18.81 14.12
CA TYR A 233 7.05 -17.36 14.17
C TYR A 233 5.63 -17.03 14.61
N PHE A 234 5.45 -15.83 15.16
CA PHE A 234 4.15 -15.30 15.54
C PHE A 234 4.02 -13.88 15.05
N ILE A 235 2.87 -13.54 14.48
CA ILE A 235 2.59 -12.25 13.87
C ILE A 235 1.25 -11.77 14.39
N HIS A 236 1.24 -10.62 15.05
CA HIS A 236 0.00 -10.00 15.49
C HIS A 236 0.08 -8.48 15.44
N ARG A 237 -1.07 -7.82 15.68
CA ARG A 237 -1.12 -6.36 15.76
C ARG A 237 -0.87 -5.91 17.17
N GLU A 238 0.00 -4.93 17.30
CA GLU A 238 0.25 -4.20 18.51
C GLU A 238 -0.08 -2.73 18.35
N ARG A 239 -0.27 -2.05 19.48
CA ARG A 239 -0.60 -0.64 19.50
C ARG A 239 0.35 0.12 20.43
N ILE A 240 0.89 1.22 19.91
CA ILE A 240 1.64 2.19 20.70
C ILE A 240 0.89 3.52 20.62
N ALA A 241 0.29 3.94 21.73
CA ALA A 241 -0.62 5.08 21.76
C ALA A 241 -1.74 4.97 20.71
N ASP A 242 -1.78 5.85 19.72
CA ASP A 242 -2.76 5.83 18.63
C ASP A 242 -2.25 5.15 17.36
N PHE A 243 -1.09 4.49 17.42
CA PHE A 243 -0.45 3.89 16.26
C PHE A 243 -0.49 2.37 16.31
N ASP A 244 -1.20 1.76 15.36
CA ASP A 244 -1.23 0.31 15.17
C ASP A 244 -0.10 -0.13 14.24
N TYR A 245 0.63 -1.17 14.61
CA TYR A 245 1.66 -1.79 13.80
C TYR A 245 1.60 -3.32 13.89
N TRP A 246 2.26 -4.01 12.97
CA TRP A 246 2.42 -5.44 13.04
C TRP A 246 3.73 -5.77 13.75
N ALA A 247 3.67 -6.59 14.77
CA ALA A 247 4.82 -7.15 15.45
C ALA A 247 5.06 -8.59 14.99
N LEU A 248 6.29 -8.86 14.56
CA LEU A 248 6.72 -10.15 14.04
C LEU A 248 7.73 -10.75 15.00
N TYR A 249 7.42 -11.90 15.56
CA TYR A 249 8.26 -12.59 16.52
C TYR A 249 8.79 -13.90 15.98
N ALA A 250 10.07 -14.23 16.25
CA ALA A 250 10.65 -15.53 15.98
C ALA A 250 11.66 -15.94 17.06
N PRO A 251 11.69 -17.22 17.46
CA PRO A 251 12.73 -17.74 18.34
C PRO A 251 14.07 -17.81 17.61
N ILE A 252 15.14 -17.48 18.29
CA ILE A 252 16.52 -17.62 17.79
C ILE A 252 17.14 -18.84 18.46
N PHE A 253 17.57 -19.80 17.67
CA PHE A 253 18.14 -21.05 18.14
C PHE A 253 19.66 -21.07 18.05
N ASN A 254 20.28 -21.83 18.96
CA ASN A 254 21.67 -22.24 18.83
C ASN A 254 21.79 -23.58 18.08
N ASP A 255 23.01 -24.08 17.89
CA ASP A 255 23.32 -25.38 17.27
C ASP A 255 22.73 -26.58 17.99
N ARG A 256 22.33 -26.41 19.27
CA ARG A 256 21.70 -27.44 20.11
C ARG A 256 20.17 -27.40 20.08
N GLY A 257 19.59 -26.53 19.29
CA GLY A 257 18.14 -26.35 19.23
C GLY A 257 17.53 -25.65 20.46
N GLN A 258 18.33 -24.96 21.25
CA GLN A 258 17.85 -24.20 22.40
C GLN A 258 17.55 -22.77 22.01
N ILE A 259 16.44 -22.22 22.50
CA ILE A 259 16.11 -20.81 22.31
C ILE A 259 17.07 -19.97 23.15
N VAL A 260 17.94 -19.21 22.49
CA VAL A 260 18.89 -18.28 23.11
C VAL A 260 18.37 -16.85 23.15
N ALA A 261 17.45 -16.48 22.26
CA ALA A 261 16.77 -15.20 22.24
C ALA A 261 15.43 -15.32 21.52
N ILE A 262 14.58 -14.30 21.64
CA ILE A 262 13.39 -14.11 20.80
C ILE A 262 13.59 -12.79 20.07
N ALA A 263 13.52 -12.80 18.74
CA ALA A 263 13.59 -11.61 17.93
C ALA A 263 12.21 -11.04 17.70
N GLU A 264 12.08 -9.73 17.81
CA GLU A 264 10.93 -8.95 17.37
C GLU A 264 11.34 -8.01 16.23
N VAL A 265 10.48 -7.92 15.24
CA VAL A 265 10.64 -6.99 14.12
C VAL A 265 9.32 -6.23 13.95
N PRO A 266 9.28 -4.94 14.29
CA PRO A 266 8.11 -4.12 14.02
C PRO A 266 7.98 -3.89 12.50
N TYR A 267 6.80 -4.16 11.98
CA TYR A 267 6.48 -3.93 10.59
C TYR A 267 5.44 -2.82 10.46
N THR A 268 5.89 -1.70 9.91
CA THR A 268 5.04 -0.56 9.61
C THR A 268 4.96 -0.39 8.10
N ASP A 269 3.80 -0.69 7.53
CA ASP A 269 3.59 -0.45 6.11
C ASP A 269 3.14 0.98 5.86
N ARG A 270 4.11 1.88 5.77
CA ARG A 270 3.86 3.29 5.40
C ARG A 270 3.52 3.47 3.91
N ASN A 271 3.80 2.49 3.07
CA ASN A 271 3.69 2.58 1.62
C ASN A 271 2.48 1.87 1.05
N PHE A 272 1.80 1.04 1.85
CA PHE A 272 0.68 0.25 1.38
C PHE A 272 -0.65 0.94 1.69
N ASP A 273 -1.13 1.74 0.75
CA ASP A 273 -2.45 2.34 0.82
C ASP A 273 -3.49 1.37 0.21
N PHE A 274 -3.88 0.37 1.01
CA PHE A 274 -4.93 -0.59 0.65
C PHE A 274 -6.21 0.10 0.13
N ARG A 275 -6.60 1.20 0.75
CA ARG A 275 -7.78 1.98 0.33
C ARG A 275 -7.63 2.43 -1.12
N ARG A 276 -6.45 2.95 -1.47
CA ARG A 276 -6.16 3.43 -2.82
C ARG A 276 -6.21 2.30 -3.86
N GLU A 277 -5.67 1.12 -3.53
CA GLU A 277 -5.68 -0.04 -4.42
C GLU A 277 -7.08 -0.61 -4.59
N ALA A 278 -7.84 -0.77 -3.51
CA ALA A 278 -9.23 -1.21 -3.54
C ALA A 278 -10.12 -0.23 -4.36
N PHE A 279 -9.95 1.08 -4.18
CA PHE A 279 -10.65 2.07 -4.97
C PHE A 279 -10.29 2.01 -6.45
N PHE A 280 -9.03 1.77 -6.79
CA PHE A 280 -8.60 1.62 -8.17
C PHE A 280 -9.24 0.38 -8.85
N HIS A 281 -9.23 -0.75 -8.16
CA HIS A 281 -9.88 -1.98 -8.67
C HIS A 281 -11.40 -1.82 -8.80
N ALA A 282 -12.05 -1.23 -7.80
CA ALA A 282 -13.48 -0.94 -7.87
C ALA A 282 -13.82 -0.04 -9.07
N ALA A 283 -13.02 0.99 -9.30
CA ALA A 283 -13.22 1.89 -10.42
C ALA A 283 -13.01 1.22 -11.78
N LEU A 284 -12.05 0.28 -11.91
CA LEU A 284 -11.88 -0.50 -13.14
C LEU A 284 -13.12 -1.34 -13.45
N ILE A 285 -13.69 -2.00 -12.43
CA ILE A 285 -14.90 -2.81 -12.57
C ILE A 285 -16.09 -1.94 -12.98
N ILE A 286 -16.26 -0.79 -12.32
CA ILE A 286 -17.31 0.17 -12.64
C ILE A 286 -17.18 0.67 -14.09
N ASN A 287 -15.97 0.98 -14.55
CA ASN A 287 -15.71 1.42 -15.92
C ASN A 287 -16.07 0.34 -16.95
N LEU A 288 -15.61 -0.90 -16.72
CA LEU A 288 -15.92 -2.01 -17.60
C LEU A 288 -17.44 -2.24 -17.69
N PHE A 289 -18.11 -2.15 -16.53
CA PHE A 289 -19.55 -2.32 -16.48
C PHE A 289 -20.30 -1.18 -17.18
N LEU A 290 -19.90 0.08 -17.00
CA LEU A 290 -20.50 1.21 -17.72
C LEU A 290 -20.37 1.05 -19.23
N LEU A 291 -19.23 0.55 -19.69
CA LEU A 291 -19.00 0.29 -21.11
C LEU A 291 -19.96 -0.82 -21.62
N LEU A 292 -20.10 -1.91 -20.85
CA LEU A 292 -21.03 -2.99 -21.18
C LEU A 292 -22.49 -2.53 -21.11
N LEU A 293 -22.85 -1.67 -20.16
CA LEU A 293 -24.21 -1.13 -20.03
C LEU A 293 -24.55 -0.22 -21.21
N ILE A 294 -23.64 0.66 -21.61
CA ILE A 294 -23.83 1.54 -22.79
C ILE A 294 -23.97 0.66 -24.04
N GLY A 295 -23.11 -0.34 -24.23
CA GLY A 295 -23.19 -1.28 -25.35
C GLY A 295 -24.52 -2.03 -25.36
N SER A 296 -24.99 -2.54 -24.23
CA SER A 296 -26.28 -3.24 -24.08
C SER A 296 -27.47 -2.31 -24.39
N LEU A 297 -27.44 -1.06 -23.93
CA LEU A 297 -28.50 -0.08 -24.24
C LEU A 297 -28.55 0.26 -25.73
N LEU A 298 -27.39 0.45 -26.36
CA LEU A 298 -27.30 0.73 -27.80
C LEU A 298 -27.81 -0.46 -28.62
N PHE A 299 -27.42 -1.69 -28.23
CA PHE A 299 -27.88 -2.91 -28.87
C PHE A 299 -29.41 -3.11 -28.68
N SER A 300 -29.90 -2.98 -27.45
CA SER A 300 -31.33 -3.11 -27.11
C SER A 300 -32.20 -2.10 -27.86
N THR A 301 -31.76 -0.85 -27.99
CA THR A 301 -32.50 0.17 -28.74
C THR A 301 -32.57 -0.16 -30.24
N ARG A 302 -31.49 -0.71 -30.81
CA ARG A 302 -31.42 -1.10 -32.22
C ARG A 302 -32.31 -2.30 -32.51
N GLU A 303 -32.28 -3.36 -31.73
CA GLU A 303 -33.10 -4.56 -31.86
C GLU A 303 -34.58 -4.26 -31.65
N VAL A 304 -34.92 -3.50 -30.63
CA VAL A 304 -36.32 -3.12 -30.37
C VAL A 304 -36.87 -2.25 -31.53
N ASN A 305 -36.10 -1.37 -32.10
CA ASN A 305 -36.53 -0.57 -33.27
C ASN A 305 -36.69 -1.47 -34.51
N ALA A 306 -35.83 -2.46 -34.73
CA ALA A 306 -35.91 -3.41 -35.83
C ALA A 306 -37.15 -4.33 -35.73
N LEU A 307 -37.53 -4.75 -34.53
CA LEU A 307 -38.70 -5.57 -34.29
C LEU A 307 -40.03 -4.82 -34.45
N PHE A 308 -40.05 -3.52 -34.19
CA PHE A 308 -41.29 -2.73 -34.29
C PHE A 308 -41.40 -1.89 -35.60
N SER A 309 -40.35 -1.83 -36.41
CA SER A 309 -40.35 -1.16 -37.71
C SER A 309 -41.36 -1.72 -38.73
N PRO A 310 -41.65 -3.03 -38.83
CA PRO A 310 -42.62 -3.54 -39.77
C PRO A 310 -44.09 -3.42 -39.31
N LEU A 311 -44.36 -2.85 -38.14
CA LEU A 311 -45.70 -2.69 -37.57
C LEU A 311 -46.24 -1.24 -37.64
N ILE A 312 -45.48 -0.34 -38.24
CA ILE A 312 -45.84 1.05 -38.55
C ILE A 312 -45.80 1.24 -40.08
#